data_284792c4cb824935557ae5f8c816f5ec
#
_entry.id   284792c4cb824935557ae5f8c816f5ec
#
_cell.length_a   1.000
_cell.length_b   1.000
_cell.length_c   1.000
_cell.angle_alpha   90.00
_cell.angle_beta   90.00
_cell.angle_gamma   90.00
#
_symmetry.space_group_name_H-M   'P 1'
#
loop_
_entity.id
_entity.type
_entity.pdbx_description
1 polymer ?
#
loop_
_entity_poly.entity_id
_entity_poly.type
_entity_poly.pdbx_seq_one_letter_code
_entity_poly.pdbx_strand_id
1 'polypeptide(L)'
;MLQKDSKIYIAGHTGMVGSACWRALSKAGYTNLIAKSSKELDLRNQSAVQDFLAQEKPYAIIDAAAKVGGILANDTYPYEFLIDNMLIQNNLIRSAHEFDIPKFIFLGSS
;
A
#
# COMPACT_ATOMS: atom_id res chain seq x y z
N MET A 1 9.38 0.78 -17.52
CA MET A 1 10.45 0.26 -16.68
C MET A 1 10.68 1.14 -15.46
N LEU A 2 10.89 0.54 -14.31
CA LEU A 2 11.07 1.28 -13.06
C LEU A 2 12.40 2.02 -13.05
N GLN A 3 12.34 3.33 -12.87
CA GLN A 3 13.52 4.19 -12.81
C GLN A 3 13.76 4.64 -11.37
N LYS A 4 14.95 5.17 -11.09
CA LYS A 4 15.28 5.66 -9.74
C LYS A 4 14.43 6.86 -9.34
N ASP A 5 13.92 7.61 -10.30
CA ASP A 5 13.05 8.76 -10.05
C ASP A 5 11.57 8.46 -10.27
N SER A 6 11.21 7.22 -10.55
CA SER A 6 9.82 6.83 -10.68
C SER A 6 9.11 7.02 -9.34
N LYS A 7 7.89 7.56 -9.39
CA LYS A 7 7.11 7.77 -8.19
C LYS A 7 6.61 6.43 -7.65
N ILE A 8 6.95 6.12 -6.43
CA ILE A 8 6.57 4.87 -5.78
C ILE A 8 5.80 5.18 -4.52
N TYR A 9 4.55 4.70 -4.46
CA TYR A 9 3.74 4.85 -3.26
C TYR A 9 3.88 3.58 -2.41
N ILE A 10 4.22 3.76 -1.13
CA ILE A 10 4.34 2.66 -0.19
C ILE A 10 3.19 2.74 0.80
N ALA A 11 2.22 1.87 0.65
CA ALA A 11 1.10 1.78 1.58
C ALA A 11 1.55 1.02 2.82
N GLY A 12 1.25 1.56 4.00
CA GLY A 12 1.65 0.94 5.25
C GLY A 12 3.09 1.20 5.63
N HIS A 13 3.62 2.37 5.27
CA HIS A 13 5.04 2.69 5.48
C HIS A 13 5.47 2.75 6.94
N THR A 14 4.52 2.90 7.87
CA THR A 14 4.85 2.95 9.30
C THR A 14 4.93 1.57 9.95
N GLY A 15 4.45 0.54 9.27
CA GLY A 15 4.54 -0.82 9.77
C GLY A 15 5.94 -1.39 9.61
N MET A 16 6.16 -2.58 10.16
CA MET A 16 7.47 -3.22 10.14
C MET A 16 7.96 -3.46 8.70
N VAL A 17 7.12 -4.07 7.89
CA VAL A 17 7.49 -4.39 6.51
C VAL A 17 7.59 -3.13 5.67
N GLY A 18 6.62 -2.23 5.80
CA GLY A 18 6.59 -0.99 5.02
C GLY A 18 7.78 -0.09 5.32
N SER A 19 8.15 0.05 6.58
CA SER A 19 9.29 0.88 6.93
C SER A 19 10.60 0.27 6.46
N ALA A 20 10.73 -1.06 6.52
CA ALA A 20 11.90 -1.74 5.99
C ALA A 20 12.02 -1.54 4.48
N CYS A 21 10.89 -1.62 3.79
CA CYS A 21 10.84 -1.40 2.35
C CYS A 21 11.26 0.02 1.98
N TRP A 22 10.76 1.00 2.73
CA TRP A 22 11.13 2.40 2.55
C TRP A 22 12.64 2.58 2.66
N ARG A 23 13.23 2.04 3.73
CA ARG A 23 14.66 2.17 3.95
C ARG A 23 15.46 1.49 2.85
N ALA A 24 15.05 0.31 2.44
CA ALA A 24 15.75 -0.44 1.40
C ALA A 24 15.74 0.30 0.07
N LEU A 25 14.58 0.83 -0.32
CA LEU A 25 14.47 1.56 -1.58
C LEU A 25 15.23 2.88 -1.53
N SER A 26 15.16 3.58 -0.42
CA SER A 26 15.88 4.83 -0.23
C SER A 26 17.39 4.59 -0.34
N LYS A 27 17.87 3.53 0.30
CA LYS A 27 19.29 3.17 0.26
C LYS A 27 19.73 2.76 -1.14
N ALA A 28 18.82 2.16 -1.91
CA ALA A 28 19.12 1.73 -3.27
C ALA A 28 19.10 2.89 -4.28
N GLY A 29 18.77 4.10 -3.84
CA GLY A 29 18.83 5.27 -4.69
C GLY A 29 17.51 5.72 -5.28
N TYR A 30 16.40 5.13 -4.86
CA TYR A 30 15.08 5.61 -5.31
C TYR A 30 14.74 6.89 -4.56
N THR A 31 14.50 7.96 -5.31
CA THR A 31 14.39 9.30 -4.75
C THR A 31 12.98 9.85 -4.66
N ASN A 32 12.00 9.17 -5.26
CA ASN A 32 10.64 9.68 -5.34
C ASN A 32 9.65 8.74 -4.64
N LEU A 33 9.91 8.48 -3.37
CA LEU A 33 9.04 7.63 -2.56
C LEU A 33 7.98 8.51 -1.89
N ILE A 34 6.72 8.07 -1.96
CA ILE A 34 5.63 8.79 -1.30
C ILE A 34 4.89 7.85 -0.36
N ALA A 35 4.34 8.41 0.68
CA ALA A 35 3.56 7.67 1.65
C ALA A 35 2.63 8.61 2.40
N LYS A 36 1.57 8.04 2.96
CA LYS A 36 0.61 8.79 3.78
C LYS A 36 0.33 7.98 5.04
N SER A 37 0.26 8.66 6.16
CA SER A 37 -0.15 8.01 7.40
C SER A 37 -1.65 7.72 7.36
N SER A 38 -2.13 6.87 8.26
CA SER A 38 -3.56 6.56 8.33
C SER A 38 -4.41 7.79 8.66
N LYS A 39 -3.80 8.79 9.27
CA LYS A 39 -4.49 10.04 9.56
C LYS A 39 -4.62 10.92 8.31
N GLU A 40 -3.66 10.82 7.41
CA GLU A 40 -3.67 11.59 6.17
C GLU A 40 -4.50 10.92 5.09
N LEU A 41 -4.47 9.60 5.04
CA LEU A 41 -5.19 8.83 4.04
C LEU A 41 -5.70 7.54 4.68
N ASP A 42 -7.01 7.47 4.86
CA ASP A 42 -7.65 6.26 5.36
C ASP A 42 -7.89 5.32 4.19
N LEU A 43 -7.11 4.25 4.14
CA LEU A 43 -7.18 3.30 3.03
C LEU A 43 -8.49 2.52 2.98
N ARG A 44 -9.30 2.60 4.04
CA ARG A 44 -10.64 2.01 4.03
C ARG A 44 -11.64 2.87 3.27
N ASN A 45 -11.29 4.12 3.01
CA ASN A 45 -12.16 5.06 2.31
C ASN A 45 -11.85 5.03 0.82
N GLN A 46 -12.73 4.39 0.05
CA GLN A 46 -12.54 4.22 -1.38
C GLN A 46 -12.35 5.55 -2.11
N SER A 47 -13.18 6.53 -1.79
CA SER A 47 -13.13 7.83 -2.43
C SER A 47 -11.80 8.53 -2.18
N ALA A 48 -11.30 8.46 -0.96
CA ALA A 48 -10.02 9.07 -0.61
C ALA A 48 -8.86 8.40 -1.34
N VAL A 49 -8.90 7.07 -1.46
CA VAL A 49 -7.87 6.33 -2.18
C VAL A 49 -7.88 6.70 -3.67
N GLN A 50 -9.07 6.76 -4.26
CA GLN A 50 -9.20 7.15 -5.65
C GLN A 50 -8.66 8.55 -5.92
N ASP A 51 -9.02 9.51 -5.06
CA ASP A 51 -8.55 10.88 -5.21
C ASP A 51 -7.03 10.96 -5.09
N PHE A 52 -6.47 10.25 -4.14
CA PHE A 52 -5.02 10.23 -3.92
C PHE A 52 -4.29 9.68 -5.15
N LEU A 53 -4.72 8.54 -5.64
CA LEU A 53 -4.05 7.91 -6.79
C LEU A 53 -4.28 8.68 -8.08
N ALA A 54 -5.44 9.30 -8.23
CA ALA A 54 -5.70 10.15 -9.40
C ALA A 54 -4.79 11.37 -9.42
N GLN A 55 -4.51 11.91 -8.25
CA GLN A 55 -3.67 13.09 -8.12
C GLN A 55 -2.19 12.75 -8.27
N GLU A 56 -1.74 11.71 -7.60
CA GLU A 56 -0.31 11.36 -7.55
C GLU A 56 0.14 10.54 -8.74
N LYS A 57 -0.70 9.67 -9.25
CA LYS A 57 -0.41 8.79 -10.39
C LYS A 57 0.96 8.11 -10.24
N PRO A 58 1.18 7.36 -9.18
CA PRO A 58 2.47 6.70 -9.01
C PRO A 58 2.72 5.67 -10.10
N TYR A 59 3.98 5.45 -10.39
CA TYR A 59 4.36 4.39 -11.32
C TYR A 59 4.19 3.01 -10.69
N ALA A 60 4.43 2.92 -9.39
CA ALA A 60 4.34 1.66 -8.67
C ALA A 60 3.67 1.87 -7.32
N ILE A 61 2.93 0.86 -6.89
CA ILE A 61 2.37 0.80 -5.54
C ILE A 61 2.95 -0.43 -4.87
N ILE A 62 3.53 -0.23 -3.68
CA ILE A 62 3.98 -1.34 -2.85
C ILE A 62 3.03 -1.43 -1.68
N ASP A 63 2.25 -2.50 -1.63
CA ASP A 63 1.22 -2.68 -0.63
C ASP A 63 1.78 -3.47 0.56
N ALA A 64 2.23 -2.73 1.56
CA ALA A 64 2.72 -3.31 2.81
C ALA A 64 1.69 -3.12 3.95
N ALA A 65 0.48 -2.69 3.60
CA ALA A 65 -0.57 -2.48 4.59
C ALA A 65 -1.29 -3.76 4.98
N ALA A 66 -1.15 -4.81 4.18
CA ALA A 66 -1.83 -6.07 4.43
C ALA A 66 -1.20 -6.84 5.58
N LYS A 67 -2.03 -7.41 6.42
CA LYS A 67 -1.59 -8.25 7.55
C LYS A 67 -2.21 -9.63 7.42
N VAL A 68 -1.96 -10.27 6.31
CA VAL A 68 -2.70 -11.47 5.92
C VAL A 68 -2.22 -12.73 6.62
N GLY A 69 -0.92 -12.84 6.84
CA GLY A 69 -0.36 -14.05 7.41
C GLY A 69 -0.97 -14.43 8.75
N GLY A 70 -1.02 -13.48 9.65
CA GLY A 70 -1.60 -13.71 10.96
C GLY A 70 -3.08 -14.03 10.90
N ILE A 71 -3.79 -13.43 9.97
CA ILE A 71 -5.23 -13.63 9.84
C ILE A 71 -5.54 -15.07 9.46
N LEU A 72 -4.81 -15.61 8.54
CA LEU A 72 -5.05 -16.97 8.05
C LEU A 72 -4.73 -18.03 9.09
N ALA A 73 -3.79 -17.74 9.97
CA ALA A 73 -3.35 -18.71 10.94
C ALA A 73 -4.14 -18.69 12.23
N ASN A 74 -4.99 -17.70 12.44
CA ASN A 74 -5.56 -17.48 13.77
C ASN A 74 -6.98 -16.92 13.68
N ASP A 75 -7.92 -17.69 14.18
CA ASP A 75 -9.32 -17.31 14.17
C ASP A 75 -9.72 -16.40 15.34
N THR A 76 -8.76 -15.92 16.13
CA THR A 76 -9.04 -15.03 17.23
C THR A 76 -9.11 -13.56 16.83
N TYR A 77 -8.78 -13.23 15.59
CA TYR A 77 -8.86 -11.85 15.13
C TYR A 77 -10.30 -11.37 15.10
N PRO A 78 -10.55 -10.13 15.53
CA PRO A 78 -11.89 -9.57 15.47
C PRO A 78 -12.42 -9.49 14.04
N TYR A 79 -13.72 -9.63 13.92
CA TYR A 79 -14.38 -9.53 12.62
C TYR A 79 -14.08 -8.19 11.94
N GLU A 80 -14.11 -7.10 12.70
CA GLU A 80 -13.83 -5.77 12.18
C GLU A 80 -12.43 -5.67 11.60
N PHE A 81 -11.47 -6.35 12.21
CA PHE A 81 -10.10 -6.36 11.69
C PHE A 81 -10.05 -6.99 10.31
N LEU A 82 -10.76 -8.10 10.12
CA LEU A 82 -10.81 -8.78 8.85
C LEU A 82 -11.47 -7.93 7.78
N ILE A 83 -12.58 -7.29 8.13
CA ILE A 83 -13.32 -6.44 7.20
C ILE A 83 -12.48 -5.23 6.80
N ASP A 84 -11.83 -4.57 7.76
CA ASP A 84 -10.98 -3.42 7.47
C ASP A 84 -9.86 -3.79 6.53
N ASN A 85 -9.21 -4.93 6.78
CA ASN A 85 -8.11 -5.39 5.92
C ASN A 85 -8.60 -5.65 4.50
N MET A 86 -9.76 -6.28 4.35
CA MET A 86 -10.33 -6.54 3.05
C MET A 86 -10.67 -5.26 2.31
N LEU A 87 -11.21 -4.26 3.02
CA LEU A 87 -11.53 -2.97 2.41
C LEU A 87 -10.27 -2.27 1.91
N ILE A 88 -9.21 -2.27 2.71
CA ILE A 88 -7.94 -1.65 2.31
C ILE A 88 -7.40 -2.30 1.04
N GLN A 89 -7.35 -3.62 1.01
CA GLN A 89 -6.83 -4.34 -0.14
C GLN A 89 -7.68 -4.10 -1.37
N ASN A 90 -8.98 -4.19 -1.22
CA ASN A 90 -9.89 -3.99 -2.32
C ASN A 90 -9.77 -2.57 -2.90
N ASN A 91 -9.70 -1.56 -2.03
CA ASN A 91 -9.59 -0.17 -2.48
C ASN A 91 -8.29 0.07 -3.25
N LEU A 92 -7.18 -0.45 -2.75
CA LEU A 92 -5.89 -0.27 -3.42
C LEU A 92 -5.85 -0.98 -4.77
N ILE A 93 -6.29 -2.23 -4.82
CA ILE A 93 -6.25 -3.02 -6.05
C ILE A 93 -7.17 -2.42 -7.11
N ARG A 94 -8.40 -2.07 -6.73
CA ARG A 94 -9.35 -1.51 -7.69
C ARG A 94 -8.88 -0.18 -8.23
N SER A 95 -8.38 0.68 -7.35
CA SER A 95 -7.92 2.00 -7.78
C SER A 95 -6.67 1.91 -8.64
N ALA A 96 -5.77 0.99 -8.32
CA ALA A 96 -4.60 0.77 -9.17
C ALA A 96 -5.01 0.35 -10.57
N HIS A 97 -5.99 -0.53 -10.69
CA HIS A 97 -6.49 -0.96 -11.98
C HIS A 97 -7.20 0.18 -12.71
N GLU A 98 -8.02 0.93 -12.00
CA GLU A 98 -8.80 2.03 -12.57
C GLU A 98 -7.91 3.11 -13.16
N PHE A 99 -6.80 3.43 -12.48
CA PHE A 99 -5.90 4.49 -12.93
C PHE A 99 -4.67 3.96 -13.67
N ASP A 100 -4.70 2.70 -14.08
CA ASP A 100 -3.64 2.09 -14.90
C ASP A 100 -2.26 2.23 -14.29
N ILE A 101 -2.15 1.98 -12.99
CA ILE A 101 -0.85 2.00 -12.32
C ILE A 101 -0.01 0.84 -12.87
N PRO A 102 1.17 1.11 -13.45
CA PRO A 102 1.93 0.06 -14.15
C PRO A 102 2.41 -1.10 -13.28
N LYS A 103 2.75 -0.84 -12.01
CA LYS A 103 3.26 -1.88 -11.13
C LYS A 103 2.52 -1.90 -9.81
N PHE A 104 2.04 -3.06 -9.42
CA PHE A 104 1.43 -3.25 -8.11
C PHE A 104 2.11 -4.44 -7.45
N ILE A 105 2.78 -4.20 -6.32
CA ILE A 105 3.51 -5.23 -5.61
C ILE A 105 2.84 -5.45 -4.26
N PHE A 106 2.36 -6.66 -4.05
CA PHE A 106 1.71 -7.03 -2.80
C PHE A 106 2.72 -7.74 -1.90
N LEU A 107 3.01 -7.15 -0.75
CA LEU A 107 3.91 -7.75 0.21
C LEU A 107 3.08 -8.46 1.27
N GLY A 108 2.59 -9.62 0.92
CA GLY A 108 1.86 -10.45 1.85
C GLY A 108 2.83 -11.02 2.86
N SER A 109 2.47 -10.96 4.13
CA SER A 109 3.25 -11.64 5.15
C SER A 109 2.75 -13.06 5.25
N SER A 110 3.66 -13.95 5.27
CA SER A 110 3.32 -15.35 5.38
C SER A 110 3.75 -15.90 6.72
#